data_53cad928e4f4a7dc46ebc53d15cd2c98
#
_entry.id   53cad928e4f4a7dc46ebc53d15cd2c98
#
_cell.length_a   1.000
_cell.length_b   1.000
_cell.length_c   1.000
_cell.angle_alpha   90.00
_cell.angle_beta   90.00
_cell.angle_gamma   90.00
#
_symmetry.space_group_name_H-M   'P 1'
#
loop_
_entity.id
_entity.type
_entity.pdbx_description
1 polymer ?
#
loop_
_entity_poly.entity_id
_entity_poly.type
_entity_poly.pdbx_seq_one_letter_code
_entity_poly.pdbx_strand_id
1 'polypeptide(L)'
;NRDGFEKLKTWLRDAGARWGVDAAHREQEKLPSYSEFSWEFAINRLLAGYSMSSDDACPVSMAKESLPVLPYDEVEGGEAWLLNSFLLCWQKLKQYRHALAEPARPEVWAERITNLLDDFFVAKTDDEQLALREIRRQVSSLRKVHMWCTEQIDLSVVKAMLQPTLQAPAQGRHPWREGIKFCSLMPMRGVPFNVVYMLGMNQSDYPKRHTPISFDLMRNNYRAGDRSRRVDDRWLFLEALLSARKAFHVSYIGRDQRKNEARQPSVVVAELLDYLRHGYCLSDEKN
;
A
#
# COMPACT_ATOMS: atom_id res chain seq x y z
N ASN A 1 6.82 22.30 7.13
CA ASN A 1 7.78 23.17 6.47
C ASN A 1 9.08 22.39 6.23
N ARG A 2 9.58 22.38 4.98
CA ARG A 2 10.77 21.60 4.58
C ARG A 2 12.03 22.07 5.31
N ASP A 3 12.15 23.39 5.47
CA ASP A 3 13.31 24.01 6.11
C ASP A 3 13.39 23.65 7.60
N GLY A 4 12.26 23.64 8.31
CA GLY A 4 12.21 23.21 9.70
C GLY A 4 12.59 21.73 9.87
N PHE A 5 12.21 20.86 8.90
CA PHE A 5 12.61 19.45 8.94
C PHE A 5 14.12 19.26 8.75
N GLU A 6 14.75 19.97 7.80
CA GLU A 6 16.21 19.88 7.60
C GLU A 6 16.97 20.45 8.80
N LYS A 7 16.47 21.51 9.42
CA LYS A 7 17.04 22.08 10.65
C LYS A 7 16.98 21.09 11.82
N LEU A 8 15.81 20.49 12.05
CA LEU A 8 15.62 19.48 13.08
C LEU A 8 16.55 18.27 12.88
N LYS A 9 16.71 17.82 11.64
CA LYS A 9 17.62 16.75 11.29
C LYS A 9 19.09 17.09 11.59
N THR A 10 19.48 18.34 11.36
CA THR A 10 20.81 18.84 11.71
C THR A 10 21.00 18.81 13.22
N TRP A 11 20.08 19.40 14.00
CA TRP A 11 20.13 19.39 15.46
C TRP A 11 20.26 17.98 16.04
N LEU A 12 19.42 17.03 15.58
CA LEU A 12 19.45 15.66 16.08
C LEU A 12 20.78 14.97 15.76
N ARG A 13 21.30 15.17 14.54
CA ARG A 13 22.60 14.61 14.13
C ARG A 13 23.74 15.18 14.98
N ASP A 14 23.77 16.49 15.20
CA ASP A 14 24.86 17.19 15.87
C ASP A 14 24.74 17.04 17.41
N ALA A 15 23.53 16.92 17.95
CA ALA A 15 23.30 16.47 19.32
C ALA A 15 23.70 15.00 19.56
N GLY A 16 23.94 14.23 18.49
CA GLY A 16 24.49 12.87 18.59
C GLY A 16 23.48 11.74 18.44
N ALA A 17 22.26 11.98 17.94
CA ALA A 17 21.35 10.89 17.64
C ALA A 17 21.91 10.00 16.53
N ARG A 18 22.09 8.71 16.81
CA ARG A 18 22.58 7.72 15.84
C ARG A 18 21.63 6.53 15.75
N TRP A 19 21.58 5.70 16.78
CA TRP A 19 20.78 4.50 16.79
C TRP A 19 20.30 4.13 18.19
N GLY A 20 19.11 3.52 18.26
CA GLY A 20 18.49 3.08 19.50
C GLY A 20 17.68 4.18 20.18
N VAL A 21 16.56 3.81 20.79
CA VAL A 21 15.71 4.73 21.57
C VAL A 21 16.45 5.17 22.82
N ASP A 22 16.89 4.18 23.60
CA ASP A 22 17.58 4.31 24.88
C ASP A 22 18.47 3.07 25.14
N ALA A 23 19.09 2.98 26.30
CA ALA A 23 19.91 1.86 26.73
C ALA A 23 19.11 0.54 26.80
N ALA A 24 17.88 0.59 27.33
CA ALA A 24 17.02 -0.57 27.47
C ALA A 24 16.62 -1.16 26.11
N HIS A 25 16.35 -0.31 25.12
CA HIS A 25 16.10 -0.76 23.74
C HIS A 25 17.32 -1.50 23.14
N ARG A 26 18.52 -1.00 23.39
CA ARG A 26 19.74 -1.67 22.91
C ARG A 26 19.92 -3.06 23.54
N GLU A 27 19.63 -3.19 24.82
CA GLU A 27 19.69 -4.46 25.54
C GLU A 27 18.67 -5.48 24.97
N GLN A 28 17.45 -5.03 24.66
CA GLN A 28 16.44 -5.86 23.98
C GLN A 28 16.93 -6.39 22.64
N GLU A 29 17.71 -5.57 21.89
CA GLU A 29 18.33 -5.96 20.63
C GLU A 29 19.67 -6.71 20.79
N LYS A 30 20.00 -7.13 22.01
CA LYS A 30 21.23 -7.86 22.36
C LYS A 30 22.53 -7.07 22.06
N LEU A 31 22.45 -5.75 22.17
CA LEU A 31 23.59 -4.84 22.04
C LEU A 31 24.00 -4.30 23.41
N PRO A 32 25.22 -3.76 23.56
CA PRO A 32 25.66 -3.16 24.81
C PRO A 32 24.71 -2.04 25.27
N SER A 33 24.31 -2.07 26.54
CA SER A 33 23.31 -1.16 27.12
C SER A 33 23.93 0.16 27.60
N TYR A 34 24.46 0.96 26.67
CA TYR A 34 24.88 2.32 26.93
C TYR A 34 23.92 3.33 26.29
N SER A 35 23.74 4.49 26.94
CA SER A 35 22.79 5.52 26.51
C SER A 35 23.33 6.46 25.45
N GLU A 36 24.66 6.60 25.36
CA GLU A 36 25.31 7.52 24.43
C GLU A 36 24.91 7.27 23.00
N PHE A 37 24.73 8.33 22.24
CA PHE A 37 24.29 8.31 20.84
C PHE A 37 22.92 7.67 20.58
N SER A 38 22.13 7.43 21.65
CA SER A 38 20.71 7.09 21.50
C SER A 38 19.88 8.34 21.17
N TRP A 39 18.65 8.12 20.76
CA TRP A 39 17.72 9.24 20.53
C TRP A 39 17.41 9.98 21.83
N GLU A 40 17.23 9.28 22.95
CA GLU A 40 17.00 9.89 24.26
C GLU A 40 18.18 10.72 24.72
N PHE A 41 19.39 10.24 24.51
CA PHE A 41 20.62 11.01 24.77
C PHE A 41 20.65 12.33 24.00
N ALA A 42 20.39 12.29 22.70
CA ALA A 42 20.38 13.51 21.86
C ALA A 42 19.27 14.49 22.29
N ILE A 43 18.08 13.97 22.60
CA ILE A 43 16.95 14.77 23.08
C ILE A 43 17.29 15.44 24.42
N ASN A 44 17.91 14.72 25.33
CA ASN A 44 18.34 15.29 26.61
C ASN A 44 19.37 16.42 26.43
N ARG A 45 20.29 16.28 25.46
CA ARG A 45 21.25 17.35 25.12
C ARG A 45 20.55 18.59 24.54
N LEU A 46 19.56 18.39 23.64
CA LEU A 46 18.77 19.49 23.08
C LEU A 46 17.95 20.22 24.15
N LEU A 47 17.34 19.48 25.09
CA LEU A 47 16.57 20.05 26.19
C LEU A 47 17.45 20.77 27.19
N ALA A 48 18.63 20.23 27.50
CA ALA A 48 19.60 20.88 28.36
C ALA A 48 20.08 22.18 27.74
N GLY A 49 20.44 22.21 26.46
CA GLY A 49 20.90 23.42 25.75
C GLY A 49 19.81 24.49 25.63
N TYR A 50 18.55 24.08 25.42
CA TYR A 50 17.42 25.03 25.43
C TYR A 50 17.16 25.66 26.80
N SER A 51 17.41 24.91 27.89
CA SER A 51 17.11 25.35 29.27
C SER A 51 18.23 26.10 29.94
N MET A 52 19.45 25.99 29.42
CA MET A 52 20.67 26.57 30.05
C MET A 52 21.39 27.48 29.08
N SER A 53 22.01 28.55 29.61
CA SER A 53 22.85 29.44 28.80
C SER A 53 24.19 28.77 28.48
N SER A 54 24.74 29.04 27.31
CA SER A 54 26.01 28.52 26.80
C SER A 54 27.24 28.82 27.65
N ASP A 55 27.16 29.84 28.52
CA ASP A 55 28.27 30.22 29.39
C ASP A 55 28.55 29.23 30.54
N ASP A 56 27.59 28.32 30.82
CA ASP A 56 27.69 27.29 31.86
C ASP A 56 27.86 25.89 31.23
N ALA A 57 28.89 25.66 30.42
CA ALA A 57 29.17 24.36 29.78
C ALA A 57 29.55 23.24 30.78
N CYS A 58 28.74 23.07 31.81
CA CYS A 58 28.86 21.95 32.76
C CYS A 58 28.00 20.79 32.32
N PRO A 59 28.49 19.54 32.46
CA PRO A 59 27.65 18.36 32.27
C PRO A 59 26.45 18.35 33.20
N VAL A 60 25.24 18.20 32.65
CA VAL A 60 23.98 18.23 33.40
C VAL A 60 23.36 16.86 33.48
N SER A 61 22.95 16.46 34.65
CA SER A 61 22.16 15.23 34.83
C SER A 61 20.68 15.60 34.84
N MET A 62 19.95 15.15 33.82
CA MET A 62 18.52 15.42 33.64
C MET A 62 17.62 14.59 34.57
N ALA A 63 18.14 13.50 35.15
CA ALA A 63 17.48 12.69 36.15
C ALA A 63 18.52 12.11 37.13
N LYS A 64 18.09 11.70 38.34
CA LYS A 64 18.97 11.20 39.40
C LYS A 64 19.90 10.05 39.01
N GLU A 65 19.51 9.26 38.01
CA GLU A 65 20.24 8.08 37.55
C GLU A 65 20.75 8.22 36.09
N SER A 66 20.58 9.41 35.45
CA SER A 66 21.04 9.63 34.09
C SER A 66 22.50 10.09 34.07
N LEU A 67 23.26 9.62 33.07
CA LEU A 67 24.60 10.12 32.81
C LEU A 67 24.56 11.61 32.52
N PRO A 68 25.54 12.39 33.03
CA PRO A 68 25.61 13.81 32.72
C PRO A 68 25.84 14.03 31.22
N VAL A 69 25.06 14.89 30.63
CA VAL A 69 25.13 15.23 29.19
C VAL A 69 25.63 16.65 29.01
N LEU A 70 26.46 16.91 27.99
CA LEU A 70 26.82 18.24 27.57
C LEU A 70 25.66 18.89 26.83
N PRO A 71 25.20 20.08 27.23
CA PRO A 71 24.15 20.81 26.52
C PRO A 71 24.51 21.04 25.05
N TYR A 72 23.47 21.04 24.19
CA TYR A 72 23.57 21.46 22.80
C TYR A 72 22.73 22.73 22.63
N ASP A 73 23.38 23.86 22.49
CA ASP A 73 22.82 25.19 22.67
C ASP A 73 22.46 25.95 21.37
N GLU A 74 22.52 25.29 20.22
CA GLU A 74 22.15 25.92 18.93
C GLU A 74 20.62 26.07 18.73
N VAL A 75 19.80 25.71 19.73
CA VAL A 75 18.35 25.88 19.65
C VAL A 75 17.96 27.25 20.19
N GLU A 76 17.76 28.21 19.30
CA GLU A 76 17.34 29.58 19.67
C GLU A 76 15.86 29.60 20.12
N GLY A 77 15.54 30.56 21.05
CA GLY A 77 14.19 30.70 21.63
C GLY A 77 13.07 30.86 20.61
N GLY A 78 13.32 31.49 19.46
CA GLY A 78 12.37 31.63 18.35
C GLY A 78 11.99 30.26 17.68
N GLU A 79 12.75 29.22 17.94
CA GLU A 79 12.59 27.89 17.33
C GLU A 79 12.10 26.84 18.31
N ALA A 80 11.79 27.22 19.53
CA ALA A 80 11.23 26.36 20.57
C ALA A 80 9.99 25.57 20.09
N TRP A 81 9.18 26.18 19.23
CA TRP A 81 7.99 25.53 18.66
C TRP A 81 8.35 24.27 17.82
N LEU A 82 9.50 24.31 17.12
CA LEU A 82 9.96 23.18 16.30
C LEU A 82 10.43 22.04 17.19
N LEU A 83 11.22 22.36 18.23
CA LEU A 83 11.64 21.38 19.24
C LEU A 83 10.43 20.75 19.95
N ASN A 84 9.46 21.57 20.37
CA ASN A 84 8.24 21.09 21.03
C ASN A 84 7.42 20.17 20.10
N SER A 85 7.24 20.56 18.84
CA SER A 85 6.52 19.72 17.86
C SER A 85 7.20 18.35 17.65
N PHE A 86 8.53 18.36 17.63
CA PHE A 86 9.31 17.13 17.56
C PHE A 86 9.15 16.26 18.82
N LEU A 87 9.23 16.85 20.00
CA LEU A 87 9.06 16.13 21.26
C LEU A 87 7.69 15.46 21.38
N LEU A 88 6.63 16.16 20.98
CA LEU A 88 5.28 15.59 20.93
C LEU A 88 5.21 14.42 19.97
N CYS A 89 5.78 14.55 18.76
CA CYS A 89 5.87 13.46 17.79
C CYS A 89 6.67 12.27 18.36
N TRP A 90 7.80 12.54 19.00
CA TRP A 90 8.64 11.52 19.63
C TRP A 90 7.92 10.76 20.75
N GLN A 91 7.20 11.47 21.64
CA GLN A 91 6.37 10.84 22.66
C GLN A 91 5.32 9.91 22.06
N LYS A 92 4.62 10.37 21.02
CA LYS A 92 3.64 9.54 20.31
C LYS A 92 4.28 8.30 19.70
N LEU A 93 5.45 8.43 19.05
CA LEU A 93 6.18 7.30 18.49
C LEU A 93 6.57 6.27 19.56
N LYS A 94 7.08 6.73 20.72
CA LYS A 94 7.37 5.83 21.86
C LYS A 94 6.12 5.12 22.38
N GLN A 95 5.01 5.84 22.51
CA GLN A 95 3.72 5.27 22.94
C GLN A 95 3.25 4.18 21.99
N TYR A 96 3.26 4.45 20.67
CA TYR A 96 2.84 3.46 19.68
C TYR A 96 3.80 2.29 19.56
N ARG A 97 5.10 2.50 19.74
CA ARG A 97 6.07 1.40 19.79
C ARG A 97 5.66 0.35 20.84
N HIS A 98 5.34 0.79 22.07
CA HIS A 98 4.88 -0.11 23.14
C HIS A 98 3.52 -0.71 22.81
N ALA A 99 2.56 0.12 22.43
CA ALA A 99 1.20 -0.34 22.14
C ALA A 99 1.13 -1.37 20.99
N LEU A 100 2.00 -1.24 19.98
CA LEU A 100 2.04 -2.15 18.83
C LEU A 100 2.87 -3.42 19.10
N ALA A 101 3.72 -3.42 20.12
CA ALA A 101 4.47 -4.61 20.53
C ALA A 101 3.63 -5.58 21.38
N GLU A 102 2.60 -5.09 22.05
CA GLU A 102 1.75 -5.89 22.92
C GLU A 102 0.63 -6.58 22.15
N PRO A 103 0.47 -7.91 22.28
CA PRO A 103 -0.68 -8.62 21.75
C PRO A 103 -1.99 -8.05 22.28
N ALA A 104 -3.01 -7.98 21.45
CA ALA A 104 -4.31 -7.44 21.86
C ALA A 104 -5.45 -8.10 21.08
N ARG A 105 -6.69 -7.90 21.56
CA ARG A 105 -7.89 -8.33 20.85
C ARG A 105 -8.11 -7.53 19.58
N PRO A 106 -8.82 -8.08 18.56
CA PRO A 106 -9.05 -7.40 17.29
C PRO A 106 -9.68 -6.00 17.41
N GLU A 107 -10.60 -5.81 18.34
CA GLU A 107 -11.22 -4.49 18.57
C GLU A 107 -10.22 -3.45 19.11
N VAL A 108 -9.31 -3.87 20.02
CA VAL A 108 -8.27 -3.00 20.56
C VAL A 108 -7.27 -2.62 19.45
N TRP A 109 -6.95 -3.57 18.57
CA TRP A 109 -6.15 -3.29 17.39
C TRP A 109 -6.80 -2.27 16.46
N ALA A 110 -8.10 -2.38 16.21
CA ALA A 110 -8.83 -1.41 15.40
C ALA A 110 -8.76 0.00 16.03
N GLU A 111 -8.85 0.12 17.34
CA GLU A 111 -8.73 1.38 18.06
C GLU A 111 -7.30 1.94 18.01
N ARG A 112 -6.28 1.12 18.33
CA ARG A 112 -4.86 1.51 18.26
C ARG A 112 -4.49 2.06 16.87
N ILE A 113 -4.89 1.37 15.79
CA ILE A 113 -4.59 1.78 14.42
C ILE A 113 -5.38 3.03 14.04
N THR A 114 -6.64 3.16 14.45
CA THR A 114 -7.43 4.36 14.20
C THR A 114 -6.79 5.58 14.84
N ASN A 115 -6.40 5.48 16.12
CA ASN A 115 -5.73 6.55 16.84
C ASN A 115 -4.37 6.92 16.22
N LEU A 116 -3.61 5.90 15.73
CA LEU A 116 -2.36 6.14 15.00
C LEU A 116 -2.60 6.91 13.71
N LEU A 117 -3.66 6.58 12.96
CA LEU A 117 -4.02 7.30 11.75
C LEU A 117 -4.42 8.75 12.06
N ASP A 118 -5.15 8.98 13.15
CA ASP A 118 -5.58 10.32 13.56
C ASP A 118 -4.41 11.20 14.06
N ASP A 119 -3.44 10.58 14.73
CA ASP A 119 -2.27 11.27 15.26
C ASP A 119 -1.22 11.65 14.18
N PHE A 120 -1.06 10.83 13.14
CA PHE A 120 0.04 11.00 12.18
C PHE A 120 -0.37 11.38 10.76
N PHE A 121 -1.64 11.25 10.39
CA PHE A 121 -2.08 11.48 9.02
C PHE A 121 -3.13 12.55 8.92
N VAL A 122 -2.81 13.61 8.20
CA VAL A 122 -3.75 14.69 7.86
C VAL A 122 -3.93 14.73 6.36
N ALA A 123 -5.14 14.45 5.87
CA ALA A 123 -5.45 14.53 4.45
C ALA A 123 -5.64 15.98 4.02
N LYS A 124 -4.90 16.41 3.02
CA LYS A 124 -4.94 17.76 2.45
C LYS A 124 -5.75 17.84 1.17
N THR A 125 -5.87 16.73 0.44
CA THR A 125 -6.59 16.63 -0.83
C THR A 125 -7.80 15.70 -0.71
N ASP A 126 -8.75 15.84 -1.63
CA ASP A 126 -9.92 14.94 -1.68
C ASP A 126 -9.54 13.48 -1.89
N ASP A 127 -8.51 13.22 -2.69
CA ASP A 127 -8.02 11.87 -2.94
C ASP A 127 -7.40 11.25 -1.69
N GLU A 128 -6.63 12.04 -0.92
CA GLU A 128 -6.09 11.61 0.38
C GLU A 128 -7.20 11.34 1.40
N GLN A 129 -8.24 12.19 1.44
CA GLN A 129 -9.41 11.96 2.31
C GLN A 129 -10.12 10.66 1.97
N LEU A 130 -10.31 10.41 0.68
CA LEU A 130 -10.92 9.17 0.21
C LEU A 130 -10.04 7.95 0.55
N ALA A 131 -8.73 8.06 0.41
CA ALA A 131 -7.80 7.00 0.79
C ALA A 131 -7.85 6.71 2.29
N LEU A 132 -7.82 7.74 3.13
CA LEU A 132 -7.93 7.58 4.59
C LEU A 132 -9.28 6.97 5.01
N ARG A 133 -10.40 7.36 4.36
CA ARG A 133 -11.71 6.75 4.61
C ARG A 133 -11.69 5.26 4.29
N GLU A 134 -11.06 4.87 3.18
CA GLU A 134 -10.97 3.46 2.80
C GLU A 134 -10.12 2.67 3.79
N ILE A 135 -8.95 3.20 4.20
CA ILE A 135 -8.11 2.58 5.23
C ILE A 135 -8.89 2.42 6.54
N ARG A 136 -9.57 3.47 7.02
CA ARG A 136 -10.41 3.40 8.23
C ARG A 136 -11.52 2.36 8.11
N ARG A 137 -12.12 2.23 6.93
CA ARG A 137 -13.13 1.20 6.66
C ARG A 137 -12.55 -0.21 6.79
N GLN A 138 -11.36 -0.44 6.25
CA GLN A 138 -10.67 -1.73 6.37
C GLN A 138 -10.26 -2.01 7.83
N VAL A 139 -9.72 -1.03 8.53
CA VAL A 139 -9.39 -1.15 9.95
C VAL A 139 -10.64 -1.46 10.80
N SER A 140 -11.77 -0.81 10.50
CA SER A 140 -13.03 -1.08 11.20
C SER A 140 -13.54 -2.50 11.01
N SER A 141 -13.13 -3.19 9.93
CA SER A 141 -13.49 -4.60 9.72
C SER A 141 -12.88 -5.54 10.76
N LEU A 142 -11.75 -5.15 11.40
CA LEU A 142 -11.16 -5.90 12.50
C LEU A 142 -12.14 -6.03 13.68
N ARG A 143 -13.00 -5.04 13.91
CA ARG A 143 -14.04 -5.11 14.95
C ARG A 143 -15.04 -6.25 14.70
N LYS A 144 -15.29 -6.60 13.43
CA LYS A 144 -16.18 -7.71 13.08
C LYS A 144 -15.55 -9.07 13.37
N VAL A 145 -14.22 -9.14 13.38
CA VAL A 145 -13.48 -10.36 13.70
C VAL A 145 -13.70 -10.79 15.14
N HIS A 146 -14.00 -9.84 16.04
CA HIS A 146 -14.36 -10.15 17.43
C HIS A 146 -15.51 -11.15 17.56
N MET A 147 -16.43 -11.19 16.62
CA MET A 147 -17.54 -12.17 16.60
C MET A 147 -17.04 -13.62 16.47
N TRP A 148 -15.82 -13.84 15.99
CA TRP A 148 -15.24 -15.13 15.66
C TRP A 148 -13.96 -15.44 16.44
N CYS A 149 -13.27 -14.40 16.94
CA CYS A 149 -12.00 -14.50 17.64
C CYS A 149 -11.95 -13.53 18.80
N THR A 150 -11.92 -14.06 20.01
CA THR A 150 -11.79 -13.29 21.27
C THR A 150 -10.37 -13.32 21.83
N GLU A 151 -9.46 -14.05 21.16
CA GLU A 151 -8.07 -14.19 21.58
C GLU A 151 -7.25 -12.93 21.29
N GLN A 152 -6.13 -12.81 21.96
CA GLN A 152 -5.13 -11.78 21.67
C GLN A 152 -4.32 -12.21 20.46
N ILE A 153 -4.14 -11.29 19.52
CA ILE A 153 -3.37 -11.50 18.28
C ILE A 153 -2.21 -10.51 18.21
N ASP A 154 -1.11 -10.93 17.59
CA ASP A 154 0.07 -10.11 17.38
C ASP A 154 -0.09 -9.16 16.18
N LEU A 155 0.76 -8.13 16.12
CA LEU A 155 0.84 -7.19 15.00
C LEU A 155 1.08 -7.90 13.65
N SER A 156 1.82 -9.00 13.63
CA SER A 156 2.08 -9.80 12.43
C SER A 156 0.80 -10.36 11.80
N VAL A 157 -0.13 -10.83 12.63
CA VAL A 157 -1.44 -11.34 12.22
C VAL A 157 -2.29 -10.19 11.68
N VAL A 158 -2.33 -9.05 12.37
CA VAL A 158 -3.06 -7.87 11.92
C VAL A 158 -2.54 -7.37 10.57
N LYS A 159 -1.22 -7.32 10.37
CA LYS A 159 -0.61 -6.98 9.07
C LYS A 159 -1.04 -7.97 7.99
N ALA A 160 -0.98 -9.26 8.25
CA ALA A 160 -1.39 -10.30 7.28
C ALA A 160 -2.88 -10.17 6.89
N MET A 161 -3.74 -9.76 7.83
CA MET A 161 -5.17 -9.54 7.56
C MET A 161 -5.45 -8.27 6.73
N LEU A 162 -4.75 -7.17 7.00
CA LEU A 162 -4.98 -5.89 6.34
C LEU A 162 -4.26 -5.77 4.99
N GLN A 163 -3.08 -6.36 4.84
CA GLN A 163 -2.23 -6.22 3.66
C GLN A 163 -2.93 -6.57 2.34
N PRO A 164 -3.66 -7.69 2.19
CA PRO A 164 -4.32 -8.02 0.93
C PRO A 164 -5.38 -7.01 0.51
N THR A 165 -6.10 -6.44 1.48
CA THR A 165 -7.17 -5.48 1.24
C THR A 165 -6.63 -4.08 0.92
N LEU A 166 -5.52 -3.69 1.55
CA LEU A 166 -4.86 -2.41 1.29
C LEU A 166 -4.07 -2.40 -0.03
N GLN A 167 -3.55 -3.56 -0.44
CA GLN A 167 -2.84 -3.72 -1.71
C GLN A 167 -3.78 -3.99 -2.91
N ALA A 168 -5.05 -4.30 -2.64
CA ALA A 168 -6.02 -4.46 -3.73
C ALA A 168 -6.11 -3.14 -4.52
N PRO A 169 -5.98 -3.20 -5.86
CA PRO A 169 -6.12 -2.01 -6.68
C PRO A 169 -7.47 -1.37 -6.38
N ALA A 170 -7.45 -0.05 -6.15
CA ALA A 170 -8.67 0.71 -5.93
C ALA A 170 -9.63 0.42 -7.09
N GLN A 171 -10.69 -0.34 -6.84
CA GLN A 171 -11.71 -0.59 -7.85
C GLN A 171 -12.23 0.77 -8.27
N GLY A 172 -12.11 1.07 -9.57
CA GLY A 172 -12.37 2.39 -10.15
C GLY A 172 -13.65 3.02 -9.60
N ARG A 173 -13.49 4.12 -8.90
CA ARG A 173 -14.48 4.70 -7.98
C ARG A 173 -15.72 5.28 -8.65
N HIS A 174 -15.72 5.43 -9.99
CA HIS A 174 -16.88 5.91 -10.72
C HIS A 174 -16.87 5.32 -12.15
N PRO A 175 -17.46 4.14 -12.38
CA PRO A 175 -17.57 3.56 -13.72
C PRO A 175 -18.38 4.44 -14.67
N TRP A 176 -19.16 5.40 -14.14
CA TRP A 176 -20.08 6.24 -14.90
C TRP A 176 -19.61 7.68 -15.15
N ARG A 177 -18.37 8.05 -14.76
CA ARG A 177 -17.82 9.35 -15.16
C ARG A 177 -17.61 9.41 -16.67
N GLU A 178 -17.82 10.58 -17.27
CA GLU A 178 -17.49 10.85 -18.67
C GLU A 178 -16.01 10.60 -18.99
N GLY A 179 -15.69 10.30 -20.24
CA GLY A 179 -14.33 10.09 -20.73
C GLY A 179 -14.00 8.62 -21.02
N ILE A 180 -12.73 8.37 -21.34
CA ILE A 180 -12.21 7.03 -21.67
C ILE A 180 -12.12 6.19 -20.38
N LYS A 181 -12.62 4.96 -20.44
CA LYS A 181 -12.58 3.99 -19.34
C LYS A 181 -11.49 2.97 -19.56
N PHE A 182 -10.59 2.86 -18.61
CA PHE A 182 -9.63 1.77 -18.52
C PHE A 182 -10.08 0.80 -17.43
N CYS A 183 -10.39 -0.42 -17.80
CA CYS A 183 -10.90 -1.42 -16.87
C CYS A 183 -10.52 -2.84 -17.30
N SER A 184 -10.64 -3.79 -16.39
CA SER A 184 -10.67 -5.22 -16.77
C SER A 184 -12.06 -5.58 -17.31
N LEU A 185 -12.17 -6.74 -17.98
CA LEU A 185 -13.43 -7.15 -18.63
C LEU A 185 -14.60 -7.35 -17.65
N MET A 186 -14.31 -7.85 -16.43
CA MET A 186 -15.35 -8.20 -15.46
C MET A 186 -16.22 -7.03 -14.97
N PRO A 187 -15.68 -5.86 -14.57
CA PRO A 187 -16.49 -4.79 -13.99
C PRO A 187 -17.46 -4.13 -14.96
N MET A 188 -17.18 -4.19 -16.27
CA MET A 188 -17.97 -3.51 -17.31
C MET A 188 -18.80 -4.48 -18.16
N ARG A 189 -19.04 -5.65 -17.62
CA ARG A 189 -19.81 -6.72 -18.26
C ARG A 189 -21.21 -6.24 -18.61
N GLY A 190 -21.60 -6.45 -19.86
CA GLY A 190 -22.95 -6.11 -20.38
C GLY A 190 -23.23 -4.59 -20.54
N VAL A 191 -22.26 -3.72 -20.28
CA VAL A 191 -22.43 -2.27 -20.46
C VAL A 191 -22.15 -1.89 -21.93
N PRO A 192 -23.09 -1.24 -22.63
CA PRO A 192 -22.87 -0.83 -24.02
C PRO A 192 -21.95 0.38 -24.12
N PHE A 193 -20.95 0.30 -25.00
CA PHE A 193 -20.05 1.39 -25.37
C PHE A 193 -20.08 1.68 -26.86
N ASN A 194 -19.85 2.91 -27.26
CA ASN A 194 -19.72 3.23 -28.68
C ASN A 194 -18.50 2.54 -29.30
N VAL A 195 -17.36 2.58 -28.59
CA VAL A 195 -16.10 1.97 -29.03
C VAL A 195 -15.54 1.15 -27.88
N VAL A 196 -15.16 -0.09 -28.16
CA VAL A 196 -14.45 -0.98 -27.23
C VAL A 196 -13.07 -1.27 -27.80
N TYR A 197 -12.04 -1.08 -26.99
CA TYR A 197 -10.66 -1.34 -27.37
C TYR A 197 -10.07 -2.42 -26.43
N MET A 198 -9.79 -3.60 -26.94
CA MET A 198 -9.17 -4.69 -26.21
C MET A 198 -7.67 -4.73 -26.43
N LEU A 199 -6.89 -4.57 -25.37
CA LEU A 199 -5.44 -4.56 -25.41
C LEU A 199 -4.86 -5.90 -24.94
N GLY A 200 -3.70 -6.27 -25.51
CA GLY A 200 -2.93 -7.42 -25.01
C GLY A 200 -3.56 -8.78 -25.29
N MET A 201 -4.26 -8.92 -26.43
CA MET A 201 -4.89 -10.19 -26.82
C MET A 201 -3.87 -11.17 -27.41
N ASN A 202 -2.81 -11.47 -26.64
CA ASN A 202 -1.75 -12.38 -27.04
C ASN A 202 -2.11 -13.83 -26.72
N GLN A 203 -1.52 -14.78 -27.44
CA GLN A 203 -1.74 -16.22 -27.27
C GLN A 203 -1.45 -16.74 -25.85
N SER A 204 -0.46 -16.13 -25.17
CA SER A 204 -0.08 -16.52 -23.79
C SER A 204 -0.93 -15.87 -22.70
N ASP A 205 -1.59 -14.73 -22.99
CA ASP A 205 -2.15 -13.84 -21.98
C ASP A 205 -3.67 -13.97 -21.88
N TYR A 206 -4.32 -14.36 -22.98
CA TYR A 206 -5.77 -14.51 -23.03
C TYR A 206 -6.21 -15.70 -23.91
N PRO A 207 -7.16 -16.55 -23.47
CA PRO A 207 -7.73 -16.67 -22.12
C PRO A 207 -6.67 -16.97 -21.06
N LYS A 208 -6.86 -16.46 -19.85
CA LYS A 208 -5.90 -16.64 -18.76
C LYS A 208 -5.72 -18.12 -18.40
N ARG A 209 -4.47 -18.58 -18.35
CA ARG A 209 -4.16 -19.92 -17.86
C ARG A 209 -4.41 -19.98 -16.36
N HIS A 210 -5.20 -20.92 -15.93
CA HIS A 210 -5.40 -21.20 -14.51
C HIS A 210 -4.51 -22.36 -14.10
N THR A 211 -3.60 -22.11 -13.16
CA THR A 211 -2.87 -23.20 -12.50
C THR A 211 -3.68 -23.59 -11.27
N PRO A 212 -4.30 -24.77 -11.26
CA PRO A 212 -5.09 -25.22 -10.11
C PRO A 212 -4.20 -25.34 -8.88
N ILE A 213 -4.76 -25.00 -7.72
CA ILE A 213 -4.08 -25.18 -6.43
C ILE A 213 -3.91 -26.70 -6.20
N SER A 214 -2.83 -27.12 -5.51
CA SER A 214 -2.50 -28.55 -5.34
C SER A 214 -3.59 -29.38 -4.68
N PHE A 215 -4.43 -28.78 -3.85
CA PHE A 215 -5.56 -29.39 -3.16
C PHE A 215 -6.93 -29.19 -3.85
N ASP A 216 -6.94 -28.71 -5.09
CA ASP A 216 -8.18 -28.54 -5.86
C ASP A 216 -8.70 -29.91 -6.33
N LEU A 217 -9.75 -30.38 -5.67
CA LEU A 217 -10.40 -31.67 -5.97
C LEU A 217 -11.15 -31.66 -7.31
N MET A 218 -11.49 -30.51 -7.86
CA MET A 218 -12.19 -30.38 -9.16
C MET A 218 -11.23 -30.61 -10.32
N ARG A 219 -9.93 -30.49 -10.13
CA ARG A 219 -8.92 -30.66 -11.19
C ARG A 219 -9.04 -31.96 -11.96
N ASN A 220 -9.26 -33.08 -11.26
CA ASN A 220 -9.29 -34.41 -11.82
C ASN A 220 -10.72 -35.02 -11.91
N ASN A 221 -11.72 -34.33 -11.39
CA ASN A 221 -13.12 -34.80 -11.31
C ASN A 221 -14.07 -33.73 -11.84
N TYR A 222 -13.84 -33.27 -13.09
CA TYR A 222 -14.71 -32.29 -13.73
C TYR A 222 -16.14 -32.84 -13.88
N ARG A 223 -17.13 -32.02 -13.49
CA ARG A 223 -18.55 -32.29 -13.65
C ARG A 223 -19.21 -31.25 -14.54
N ALA A 224 -20.25 -31.64 -15.26
CA ALA A 224 -21.04 -30.67 -16.02
C ALA A 224 -21.61 -29.58 -15.08
N GLY A 225 -21.33 -28.33 -15.38
CA GLY A 225 -21.67 -27.17 -14.52
C GLY A 225 -20.52 -26.63 -13.68
N ASP A 226 -19.41 -27.35 -13.59
CA ASP A 226 -18.21 -26.80 -12.92
C ASP A 226 -17.68 -25.57 -13.68
N ARG A 227 -17.31 -24.56 -12.91
CA ARG A 227 -16.84 -23.30 -13.46
C ARG A 227 -15.44 -23.44 -14.07
N SER A 228 -15.31 -23.09 -15.34
CA SER A 228 -14.04 -23.05 -16.04
C SER A 228 -13.65 -21.60 -16.37
N ARG A 229 -12.55 -21.12 -15.83
CA ARG A 229 -12.05 -19.76 -16.08
C ARG A 229 -11.80 -19.49 -17.56
N ARG A 230 -11.35 -20.52 -18.30
CA ARG A 230 -11.14 -20.43 -19.74
C ARG A 230 -12.47 -20.23 -20.51
N VAL A 231 -13.53 -20.88 -20.06
CA VAL A 231 -14.87 -20.69 -20.64
C VAL A 231 -15.42 -19.33 -20.27
N ASP A 232 -15.26 -18.91 -19.02
CA ASP A 232 -15.66 -17.57 -18.55
C ASP A 232 -14.97 -16.46 -19.38
N ASP A 233 -13.67 -16.56 -19.64
CA ASP A 233 -12.93 -15.59 -20.44
C ASP A 233 -13.44 -15.52 -21.90
N ARG A 234 -13.81 -16.67 -22.49
CA ARG A 234 -14.43 -16.69 -23.84
C ARG A 234 -15.77 -15.98 -23.85
N TRP A 235 -16.59 -16.18 -22.82
CA TRP A 235 -17.86 -15.48 -22.66
C TRP A 235 -17.64 -13.97 -22.49
N LEU A 236 -16.67 -13.55 -21.69
CA LEU A 236 -16.34 -12.14 -21.51
C LEU A 236 -15.87 -11.48 -22.80
N PHE A 237 -15.13 -12.20 -23.65
CA PHE A 237 -14.75 -11.71 -24.98
C PHE A 237 -15.98 -11.49 -25.87
N LEU A 238 -16.86 -12.45 -25.93
CA LEU A 238 -18.11 -12.34 -26.68
C LEU A 238 -18.98 -11.19 -26.18
N GLU A 239 -19.14 -11.05 -24.88
CA GLU A 239 -19.90 -9.93 -24.29
C GLU A 239 -19.26 -8.57 -24.60
N ALA A 240 -17.93 -8.46 -24.58
CA ALA A 240 -17.23 -7.25 -24.97
C ALA A 240 -17.45 -6.90 -26.45
N LEU A 241 -17.39 -7.90 -27.32
CA LEU A 241 -17.69 -7.74 -28.76
C LEU A 241 -19.13 -7.25 -28.97
N LEU A 242 -20.11 -7.87 -28.31
CA LEU A 242 -21.52 -7.50 -28.43
C LEU A 242 -21.85 -6.15 -27.76
N SER A 243 -21.06 -5.70 -26.81
CA SER A 243 -21.25 -4.41 -26.14
C SER A 243 -20.81 -3.22 -27.03
N ALA A 244 -19.97 -3.44 -28.04
CA ALA A 244 -19.48 -2.41 -28.94
C ALA A 244 -20.59 -2.01 -29.93
N ARG A 245 -20.97 -0.71 -29.93
CA ARG A 245 -22.06 -0.19 -30.79
C ARG A 245 -21.57 0.31 -32.15
N LYS A 246 -20.36 0.87 -32.23
CA LYS A 246 -19.83 1.48 -33.45
C LYS A 246 -18.55 0.78 -33.91
N ALA A 247 -17.63 0.51 -33.02
CA ALA A 247 -16.35 -0.10 -33.39
C ALA A 247 -15.81 -0.98 -32.25
N PHE A 248 -15.20 -2.09 -32.65
CA PHE A 248 -14.50 -3.02 -31.78
C PHE A 248 -13.06 -3.17 -32.26
N HIS A 249 -12.11 -2.76 -31.45
CA HIS A 249 -10.69 -2.83 -31.77
C HIS A 249 -10.00 -3.85 -30.88
N VAL A 250 -9.12 -4.64 -31.48
CA VAL A 250 -8.32 -5.64 -30.78
C VAL A 250 -6.85 -5.43 -31.12
N SER A 251 -6.00 -5.46 -30.12
CA SER A 251 -4.56 -5.39 -30.34
C SER A 251 -3.82 -6.54 -29.69
N TYR A 252 -2.80 -7.03 -30.34
CA TYR A 252 -1.86 -8.03 -29.85
C TYR A 252 -0.45 -7.77 -30.38
N ILE A 253 0.55 -8.39 -29.76
CA ILE A 253 1.94 -8.27 -30.17
C ILE A 253 2.19 -9.27 -31.30
N GLY A 254 2.23 -8.80 -32.54
CA GLY A 254 2.41 -9.65 -33.72
C GLY A 254 3.84 -10.15 -33.95
N ARG A 255 4.84 -9.52 -33.31
CA ARG A 255 6.26 -9.95 -33.42
C ARG A 255 7.02 -9.78 -32.10
N ASP A 256 7.92 -10.70 -31.84
CA ASP A 256 8.84 -10.60 -30.70
C ASP A 256 9.87 -9.49 -30.93
N GLN A 257 10.06 -8.63 -29.92
CA GLN A 257 11.00 -7.49 -30.01
C GLN A 257 12.48 -7.93 -30.13
N ARG A 258 12.85 -9.08 -29.56
CA ARG A 258 14.24 -9.53 -29.51
C ARG A 258 14.59 -10.43 -30.69
N LYS A 259 13.68 -11.34 -31.07
CA LYS A 259 13.95 -12.36 -32.07
C LYS A 259 13.28 -12.07 -33.42
N ASN A 260 12.44 -11.05 -33.49
CA ASN A 260 11.62 -10.72 -34.69
C ASN A 260 10.77 -11.89 -35.21
N GLU A 261 10.50 -12.89 -34.36
CA GLU A 261 9.65 -14.02 -34.68
C GLU A 261 8.17 -13.60 -34.68
N ALA A 262 7.38 -14.14 -35.61
CA ALA A 262 5.94 -13.90 -35.65
C ALA A 262 5.26 -14.54 -34.44
N ARG A 263 4.40 -13.76 -33.75
CA ARG A 263 3.57 -14.23 -32.64
C ARG A 263 2.10 -14.30 -33.06
N GLN A 264 1.43 -15.33 -32.62
CA GLN A 264 0.01 -15.54 -32.88
C GLN A 264 -0.85 -14.71 -31.93
N PRO A 265 -2.03 -14.24 -32.38
CA PRO A 265 -3.02 -13.64 -31.50
C PRO A 265 -3.59 -14.71 -30.53
N SER A 266 -4.38 -14.25 -29.57
CA SER A 266 -5.13 -15.16 -28.70
C SER A 266 -6.08 -16.05 -29.54
N VAL A 267 -6.37 -17.25 -29.01
CA VAL A 267 -7.25 -18.22 -29.68
C VAL A 267 -8.62 -17.64 -30.01
N VAL A 268 -9.20 -16.82 -29.12
CA VAL A 268 -10.52 -16.20 -29.37
C VAL A 268 -10.49 -15.17 -30.52
N VAL A 269 -9.37 -14.48 -30.65
CA VAL A 269 -9.16 -13.54 -31.77
C VAL A 269 -8.94 -14.29 -33.08
N ALA A 270 -8.16 -15.36 -33.07
CA ALA A 270 -7.96 -16.23 -34.23
C ALA A 270 -9.29 -16.83 -34.72
N GLU A 271 -10.10 -17.37 -33.82
CA GLU A 271 -11.43 -17.90 -34.12
C GLU A 271 -12.36 -16.84 -34.73
N LEU A 272 -12.34 -15.60 -34.17
CA LEU A 272 -13.12 -14.50 -34.74
C LEU A 272 -12.64 -14.13 -36.14
N LEU A 273 -11.32 -14.06 -36.39
CA LEU A 273 -10.77 -13.78 -37.69
C LEU A 273 -11.13 -14.85 -38.74
N ASP A 274 -11.07 -16.11 -38.34
CA ASP A 274 -11.46 -17.23 -39.21
C ASP A 274 -12.97 -17.21 -39.52
N TYR A 275 -13.81 -16.91 -38.56
CA TYR A 275 -15.25 -16.71 -38.76
C TYR A 275 -15.52 -15.58 -39.77
N LEU A 276 -14.84 -14.42 -39.61
CA LEU A 276 -14.99 -13.29 -40.53
C LEU A 276 -14.52 -13.62 -41.91
N ARG A 277 -13.38 -14.32 -42.08
CA ARG A 277 -12.85 -14.71 -43.40
C ARG A 277 -13.78 -15.65 -44.18
N HIS A 278 -14.48 -16.55 -43.48
CA HIS A 278 -15.40 -17.49 -44.14
C HIS A 278 -16.80 -16.90 -44.38
N GLY A 279 -17.22 -15.93 -43.56
CA GLY A 279 -18.57 -15.36 -43.62
C GLY A 279 -18.73 -14.05 -44.32
N TYR A 280 -17.64 -13.28 -44.54
CA TYR A 280 -17.69 -11.92 -45.06
C TYR A 280 -16.61 -11.69 -46.14
N CYS A 281 -17.00 -11.03 -47.23
CA CYS A 281 -16.09 -10.53 -48.25
C CYS A 281 -16.17 -9.00 -48.31
N LEU A 282 -15.04 -8.34 -48.55
CA LEU A 282 -15.04 -6.90 -48.83
C LEU A 282 -15.72 -6.68 -50.19
N SER A 283 -16.48 -5.58 -50.34
CA SER A 283 -17.23 -5.25 -51.54
C SER A 283 -16.35 -5.13 -52.81
N ASP A 284 -15.07 -4.83 -52.63
CA ASP A 284 -14.10 -4.64 -53.72
C ASP A 284 -13.47 -5.96 -54.22
N GLU A 285 -13.68 -7.10 -53.53
CA GLU A 285 -13.18 -8.42 -53.96
C GLU A 285 -14.21 -9.20 -54.83
N LYS A 286 -15.31 -8.56 -55.26
CA LYS A 286 -16.35 -9.18 -56.08
C LYS A 286 -16.17 -8.93 -57.61
N ASN A 287 -14.94 -8.62 -58.04
CA ASN A 287 -14.61 -8.60 -59.50
C ASN A 287 -13.60 -9.69 -59.84
#